data_7ab1fd50d8e6541f123fa996f2ce9137
#
_entry.id   7ab1fd50d8e6541f123fa996f2ce9137
#
_cell.length_a   1.000
_cell.length_b   1.000
_cell.length_c   1.000
_cell.angle_alpha   90.00
_cell.angle_beta   90.00
_cell.angle_gamma   90.00
#
_symmetry.space_group_name_H-M   'P 1'
#
loop_
_entity.id
_entity.type
_entity.pdbx_description
1 polymer ?
#
loop_
_entity_poly.entity_id
_entity_poly.type
_entity_poly.pdbx_seq_one_letter_code
_entity_poly.pdbx_strand_id
1 'polypeptide(L)'
;MGTAGARFMVAKQIAASGGLFLEDGSTRISLDPGPGAVVQYARREIDLTTLDAIVLSHRHLDHVGDVNVMVEAMTDGGFQHRGALFCPSDALDDDPVVLKYVRRFPREIVRLAPNTAYSVNGTSFTTSGRHVHQVETYGFRFGDRLGWITDSAYYDGIAEQHRAKVMLIHTILLHCRPELPHLCIEDAERIVREAKPNLAVLTHYGTTVWRANPQQIAANLTQRTGIEVRAATDGMTLEL
;
A
#
# COMPACT_ATOMS: atom_id res chain seq x y z
N MET A 1 7.90 -2.41 -3.95
CA MET A 1 8.21 -1.64 -5.17
C MET A 1 8.94 -0.36 -4.77
N GLY A 2 8.34 0.57 -4.06
CA GLY A 2 8.97 1.78 -3.58
C GLY A 2 8.57 2.13 -2.14
N THR A 3 9.32 3.02 -1.50
CA THR A 3 9.16 3.37 -0.08
C THR A 3 8.83 4.85 0.16
N ALA A 4 8.75 5.66 -0.91
CA ALA A 4 8.39 7.06 -0.80
C ALA A 4 6.95 7.25 -0.37
N GLY A 5 6.75 8.04 0.66
CA GLY A 5 5.44 8.48 1.13
C GLY A 5 5.28 9.98 1.01
N ALA A 6 4.02 10.43 0.91
CA ALA A 6 3.64 11.82 0.84
C ALA A 6 4.28 12.61 -0.33
N ARG A 7 3.72 13.80 -0.54
CA ARG A 7 3.95 14.59 -1.76
C ARG A 7 5.40 15.03 -2.03
N PHE A 8 6.17 15.32 -0.97
CA PHE A 8 7.53 15.85 -1.17
C PHE A 8 8.56 14.77 -1.54
N MET A 9 8.44 13.58 -0.99
CA MET A 9 9.27 12.44 -1.35
C MET A 9 9.06 12.06 -2.81
N VAL A 10 7.78 11.95 -3.19
CA VAL A 10 7.35 11.60 -4.55
C VAL A 10 7.68 12.68 -5.55
N ALA A 11 7.33 13.94 -5.29
CA ALA A 11 7.58 15.04 -6.22
C ALA A 11 9.07 15.26 -6.51
N LYS A 12 9.95 14.93 -5.57
CA LYS A 12 11.41 15.05 -5.72
C LYS A 12 12.10 13.72 -6.06
N GLN A 13 11.35 12.63 -6.16
CA GLN A 13 11.85 11.27 -6.38
C GLN A 13 13.04 10.93 -5.47
N ILE A 14 12.92 11.26 -4.18
CA ILE A 14 13.96 10.98 -3.16
C ILE A 14 14.07 9.47 -2.91
N ALA A 15 12.95 8.76 -2.98
CA ALA A 15 12.84 7.32 -3.03
C ALA A 15 11.80 6.96 -4.09
N ALA A 16 11.77 5.72 -4.55
CA ALA A 16 10.76 5.27 -5.50
C ALA A 16 9.38 5.26 -4.82
N SER A 17 8.35 5.71 -5.54
CA SER A 17 6.96 5.43 -5.24
C SER A 17 6.50 4.27 -6.11
N GLY A 18 5.53 3.49 -5.68
CA GLY A 18 5.09 2.36 -6.50
C GLY A 18 4.50 1.22 -5.70
N GLY A 19 4.18 1.47 -4.45
CA GLY A 19 3.42 0.56 -3.59
C GLY A 19 4.04 -0.82 -3.45
N LEU A 20 3.20 -1.84 -3.51
CA LEU A 20 3.58 -3.23 -3.33
C LEU A 20 3.30 -4.05 -4.60
N PHE A 21 4.09 -5.10 -4.79
CA PHE A 21 3.78 -6.19 -5.69
C PHE A 21 3.68 -7.47 -4.86
N LEU A 22 2.57 -8.17 -4.95
CA LEU A 22 2.30 -9.40 -4.23
C LEU A 22 2.15 -10.55 -5.22
N GLU A 23 2.92 -11.62 -4.97
CA GLU A 23 2.77 -12.92 -5.64
C GLU A 23 2.31 -13.96 -4.62
N ASP A 24 1.25 -14.68 -4.94
CA ASP A 24 0.70 -15.76 -4.12
C ASP A 24 0.36 -16.95 -5.04
N GLY A 25 1.26 -17.91 -5.13
CA GLY A 25 1.21 -18.94 -6.15
C GLY A 25 1.31 -18.35 -7.56
N SER A 26 0.26 -18.50 -8.36
CA SER A 26 0.20 -17.91 -9.70
C SER A 26 -0.50 -16.53 -9.72
N THR A 27 -1.03 -16.07 -8.60
CA THR A 27 -1.76 -14.79 -8.53
C THR A 27 -0.79 -13.62 -8.35
N ARG A 28 -0.94 -12.59 -9.16
CA ARG A 28 -0.10 -11.38 -9.18
C ARG A 28 -0.95 -10.13 -9.00
N ILE A 29 -0.68 -9.38 -7.93
CA ILE A 29 -1.44 -8.19 -7.57
C ILE A 29 -0.49 -7.00 -7.41
N SER A 30 -0.79 -5.91 -8.11
CA SER A 30 -0.17 -4.60 -7.85
C SER A 30 -1.03 -3.81 -6.88
N LEU A 31 -0.43 -3.29 -5.81
CA LEU A 31 -1.13 -2.49 -4.81
C LEU A 31 -0.52 -1.09 -4.79
N ASP A 32 -1.38 -0.07 -4.89
CA ASP A 32 -1.03 1.35 -4.89
C ASP A 32 0.09 1.72 -5.87
N PRO A 33 -0.13 1.59 -7.19
CA PRO A 33 0.87 1.96 -8.18
C PRO A 33 1.02 3.49 -8.29
N GLY A 34 1.80 4.06 -7.38
CA GLY A 34 2.15 5.49 -7.36
C GLY A 34 3.03 5.91 -8.54
N PRO A 35 3.38 7.21 -8.66
CA PRO A 35 4.14 7.76 -9.78
C PRO A 35 5.48 7.07 -9.97
N GLY A 36 5.73 6.51 -11.16
CA GLY A 36 6.92 5.74 -11.48
C GLY A 36 6.82 4.24 -11.20
N ALA A 37 5.66 3.73 -10.78
CA ALA A 37 5.45 2.30 -10.57
C ALA A 37 5.79 1.49 -11.82
N VAL A 38 5.29 1.89 -12.99
CA VAL A 38 5.57 1.21 -14.26
C VAL A 38 7.07 1.09 -14.54
N VAL A 39 7.84 2.11 -14.18
CA VAL A 39 9.31 2.10 -14.32
C VAL A 39 9.94 1.10 -13.34
N GLN A 40 9.41 1.00 -12.11
CA GLN A 40 9.92 0.04 -11.12
C GLN A 40 9.63 -1.40 -11.53
N TYR A 41 8.46 -1.66 -12.14
CA TYR A 41 8.13 -2.97 -12.70
C TYR A 41 9.06 -3.33 -13.85
N ALA A 42 9.25 -2.42 -14.81
CA ALA A 42 10.14 -2.63 -15.96
C ALA A 42 11.60 -2.89 -15.53
N ARG A 43 12.12 -2.15 -14.56
CA ARG A 43 13.49 -2.36 -14.01
C ARG A 43 13.69 -3.70 -13.34
N ARG A 44 12.61 -4.34 -12.89
CA ARG A 44 12.61 -5.66 -12.25
C ARG A 44 12.18 -6.77 -13.19
N GLU A 45 12.03 -6.44 -14.46
CA GLU A 45 11.62 -7.40 -15.51
C GLU A 45 10.30 -8.11 -15.18
N ILE A 46 9.41 -7.43 -14.45
CA ILE A 46 8.07 -7.95 -14.13
C ILE A 46 7.14 -7.61 -15.28
N ASP A 47 6.64 -8.63 -15.95
CA ASP A 47 5.69 -8.47 -17.05
C ASP A 47 4.29 -8.09 -16.53
N LEU A 48 3.89 -6.85 -16.79
CA LEU A 48 2.62 -6.29 -16.35
C LEU A 48 1.41 -6.96 -17.01
N THR A 49 1.57 -7.59 -18.17
CA THR A 49 0.49 -8.36 -18.82
C THR A 49 0.09 -9.59 -18.03
N THR A 50 0.90 -9.99 -17.04
CA THR A 50 0.63 -11.12 -16.15
C THR A 50 -0.11 -10.73 -14.86
N LEU A 51 -0.36 -9.44 -14.62
CA LEU A 51 -1.11 -8.99 -13.45
C LEU A 51 -2.55 -9.51 -13.51
N ASP A 52 -3.05 -10.00 -12.37
CA ASP A 52 -4.43 -10.42 -12.19
C ASP A 52 -5.30 -9.32 -11.59
N ALA A 53 -4.69 -8.43 -10.81
CA ALA A 53 -5.40 -7.29 -10.25
C ALA A 53 -4.50 -6.10 -9.94
N ILE A 54 -5.14 -4.94 -9.92
CA ILE A 54 -4.62 -3.71 -9.32
C ILE A 54 -5.55 -3.35 -8.16
N VAL A 55 -5.00 -3.05 -6.99
CA VAL A 55 -5.75 -2.68 -5.79
C VAL A 55 -5.28 -1.31 -5.32
N LEU A 56 -6.22 -0.39 -5.11
CA LEU A 56 -5.96 0.96 -4.60
C LEU A 56 -6.47 1.07 -3.19
N SER A 57 -5.63 1.54 -2.27
CA SER A 57 -6.03 1.82 -0.90
C SER A 57 -6.85 3.11 -0.80
N HIS A 58 -6.46 4.13 -1.55
CA HIS A 58 -7.12 5.43 -1.64
C HIS A 58 -6.66 6.22 -2.87
N ARG A 59 -7.27 7.38 -3.13
CA ARG A 59 -7.13 8.14 -4.39
C ARG A 59 -6.00 9.18 -4.41
N HIS A 60 -5.16 9.31 -3.39
CA HIS A 60 -4.05 10.28 -3.43
C HIS A 60 -3.02 9.92 -4.51
N LEU A 61 -2.44 10.96 -5.14
CA LEU A 61 -1.59 10.82 -6.32
C LEU A 61 -0.35 9.95 -6.09
N ASP A 62 0.21 9.96 -4.89
CA ASP A 62 1.36 9.13 -4.53
C ASP A 62 1.04 7.62 -4.47
N HIS A 63 -0.24 7.25 -4.45
CA HIS A 63 -0.74 5.88 -4.49
C HIS A 63 -1.30 5.46 -5.85
N VAL A 64 -1.75 6.42 -6.67
CA VAL A 64 -2.49 6.10 -7.90
C VAL A 64 -1.90 6.73 -9.16
N GLY A 65 -0.74 7.40 -9.06
CA GLY A 65 -0.20 8.18 -10.18
C GLY A 65 -0.04 7.39 -11.46
N ASP A 66 0.31 6.12 -11.38
CA ASP A 66 0.47 5.25 -12.56
C ASP A 66 -0.72 4.31 -12.81
N VAL A 67 -1.83 4.39 -12.04
CA VAL A 67 -2.92 3.41 -12.15
C VAL A 67 -3.43 3.24 -13.58
N ASN A 68 -3.58 4.34 -14.34
CA ASN A 68 -4.13 4.27 -15.69
C ASN A 68 -3.18 3.57 -16.66
N VAL A 69 -1.88 3.87 -16.60
CA VAL A 69 -0.85 3.20 -17.41
C VAL A 69 -0.73 1.73 -17.00
N MET A 70 -0.82 1.43 -15.70
CA MET A 70 -0.78 0.05 -15.20
C MET A 70 -1.98 -0.76 -15.68
N VAL A 71 -3.19 -0.16 -15.74
CA VAL A 71 -4.37 -0.81 -16.32
C VAL A 71 -4.18 -1.06 -17.82
N GLU A 72 -3.66 -0.09 -18.58
CA GLU A 72 -3.33 -0.30 -20.00
C GLU A 72 -2.32 -1.44 -20.16
N ALA A 73 -1.26 -1.46 -19.37
CA ALA A 73 -0.24 -2.52 -19.43
C ALA A 73 -0.82 -3.90 -19.06
N MET A 74 -1.61 -4.02 -17.98
CA MET A 74 -2.27 -5.26 -17.55
C MET A 74 -3.18 -5.81 -18.65
N THR A 75 -3.78 -4.95 -19.44
CA THR A 75 -4.78 -5.31 -20.47
C THR A 75 -4.23 -5.28 -21.91
N ASP A 76 -2.91 -5.22 -22.07
CA ASP A 76 -2.24 -5.13 -23.36
C ASP A 76 -2.84 -3.99 -24.23
N GLY A 77 -2.79 -2.76 -23.69
CA GLY A 77 -3.35 -1.58 -24.36
C GLY A 77 -4.88 -1.58 -24.48
N GLY A 78 -5.58 -2.38 -23.67
CA GLY A 78 -7.03 -2.56 -23.73
C GLY A 78 -7.50 -3.59 -24.77
N PHE A 79 -6.57 -4.30 -25.45
CA PHE A 79 -6.91 -5.37 -26.38
C PHE A 79 -7.32 -6.67 -25.68
N GLN A 80 -6.88 -6.86 -24.42
CA GLN A 80 -7.18 -8.03 -23.60
C GLN A 80 -8.09 -7.63 -22.44
N HIS A 81 -9.38 -8.00 -22.47
CA HIS A 81 -10.28 -7.82 -21.33
C HIS A 81 -9.94 -8.79 -20.21
N ARG A 82 -8.96 -8.43 -19.38
CA ARG A 82 -8.47 -9.26 -18.29
C ARG A 82 -8.20 -8.43 -17.03
N GLY A 83 -7.93 -9.15 -15.92
CA GLY A 83 -7.61 -8.53 -14.65
C GLY A 83 -8.79 -7.79 -14.02
N ALA A 84 -8.61 -7.39 -12.78
CA ALA A 84 -9.57 -6.62 -12.00
C ALA A 84 -8.94 -5.35 -11.44
N LEU A 85 -9.74 -4.30 -11.30
CA LEU A 85 -9.36 -3.10 -10.56
C LEU A 85 -10.22 -2.99 -9.30
N PHE A 86 -9.62 -3.05 -8.13
CA PHE A 86 -10.28 -2.80 -6.86
C PHE A 86 -9.91 -1.39 -6.39
N CYS A 87 -10.89 -0.56 -6.08
CA CYS A 87 -10.62 0.81 -5.66
C CYS A 87 -11.74 1.38 -4.77
N PRO A 88 -11.43 2.38 -3.93
CA PRO A 88 -12.45 3.16 -3.24
C PRO A 88 -13.41 3.82 -4.21
N SER A 89 -14.62 4.12 -3.73
CA SER A 89 -15.66 4.72 -4.58
C SER A 89 -15.27 6.08 -5.12
N ASP A 90 -14.62 6.90 -4.30
CA ASP A 90 -14.19 8.25 -4.67
C ASP A 90 -13.05 8.28 -5.71
N ALA A 91 -12.39 7.15 -5.98
CA ALA A 91 -11.44 7.02 -7.09
C ALA A 91 -12.12 7.04 -8.47
N LEU A 92 -13.44 6.80 -8.52
CA LEU A 92 -14.25 6.68 -9.72
C LEU A 92 -15.27 7.82 -9.91
N ASP A 93 -15.59 8.54 -8.82
CA ASP A 93 -16.71 9.47 -8.81
C ASP A 93 -16.34 10.89 -9.33
N ASP A 94 -16.69 11.97 -8.63
CA ASP A 94 -16.70 13.33 -9.16
C ASP A 94 -15.34 13.88 -9.65
N ASP A 95 -14.25 13.47 -9.00
CA ASP A 95 -12.89 13.83 -9.39
C ASP A 95 -12.07 12.55 -9.58
N PRO A 96 -12.33 11.80 -10.65
CA PRO A 96 -11.82 10.45 -10.78
C PRO A 96 -10.33 10.40 -11.11
N VAL A 97 -9.60 9.57 -10.37
CA VAL A 97 -8.20 9.26 -10.65
C VAL A 97 -8.07 8.11 -11.67
N VAL A 98 -9.11 7.27 -11.77
CA VAL A 98 -9.23 6.27 -12.84
C VAL A 98 -9.99 6.88 -14.02
N LEU A 99 -9.30 7.13 -15.12
CA LEU A 99 -9.84 7.82 -16.28
C LEU A 99 -11.01 7.05 -16.91
N LYS A 100 -12.05 7.76 -17.30
CA LYS A 100 -13.28 7.13 -17.81
C LYS A 100 -13.05 6.20 -18.98
N TYR A 101 -12.15 6.55 -19.92
CA TYR A 101 -11.86 5.70 -21.07
C TYR A 101 -11.11 4.41 -20.71
N VAL A 102 -10.30 4.42 -19.63
CA VAL A 102 -9.54 3.27 -19.17
C VAL A 102 -10.43 2.23 -18.49
N ARG A 103 -11.55 2.67 -17.88
CA ARG A 103 -12.45 1.80 -17.09
C ARG A 103 -13.07 0.65 -17.89
N ARG A 104 -13.07 0.72 -19.22
CA ARG A 104 -13.58 -0.36 -20.08
C ARG A 104 -12.56 -1.47 -20.35
N PHE A 105 -11.29 -1.29 -19.95
CA PHE A 105 -10.22 -2.23 -20.27
C PHE A 105 -10.15 -3.42 -19.33
N PRO A 106 -10.20 -3.25 -17.97
CA PRO A 106 -10.24 -4.39 -17.06
C PRO A 106 -11.51 -5.22 -17.30
N ARG A 107 -11.43 -6.52 -16.98
CA ARG A 107 -12.61 -7.39 -17.00
C ARG A 107 -13.66 -6.91 -16.00
N GLU A 108 -13.23 -6.38 -14.88
CA GLU A 108 -14.12 -5.83 -13.85
C GLU A 108 -13.48 -4.70 -13.06
N ILE A 109 -14.33 -3.82 -12.52
CA ILE A 109 -13.98 -2.81 -11.54
C ILE A 109 -14.84 -3.03 -10.31
N VAL A 110 -14.18 -3.24 -9.17
CA VAL A 110 -14.83 -3.55 -7.89
C VAL A 110 -14.65 -2.36 -6.95
N ARG A 111 -15.75 -1.79 -6.49
CA ARG A 111 -15.70 -0.79 -5.42
C ARG A 111 -15.43 -1.46 -4.10
N LEU A 112 -14.42 -0.98 -3.39
CA LEU A 112 -14.12 -1.46 -2.05
C LEU A 112 -15.18 -0.98 -1.05
N ALA A 113 -15.43 -1.81 -0.05
CA ALA A 113 -16.30 -1.51 1.08
C ALA A 113 -15.59 -1.88 2.40
N PRO A 114 -15.92 -1.27 3.53
CA PRO A 114 -15.26 -1.56 4.80
C PRO A 114 -15.54 -2.99 5.27
N ASN A 115 -14.55 -3.61 5.91
CA ASN A 115 -14.62 -4.95 6.52
C ASN A 115 -15.14 -6.03 5.57
N THR A 116 -14.79 -5.94 4.30
CA THR A 116 -15.30 -6.81 3.24
C THR A 116 -14.20 -7.69 2.67
N ALA A 117 -14.52 -8.97 2.47
CA ALA A 117 -13.61 -9.93 1.86
C ALA A 117 -13.74 -9.93 0.33
N TYR A 118 -12.59 -10.02 -0.33
CA TYR A 118 -12.45 -10.10 -1.78
C TYR A 118 -11.52 -11.25 -2.15
N SER A 119 -11.56 -11.68 -3.41
CA SER A 119 -10.70 -12.73 -3.91
C SER A 119 -10.27 -12.45 -5.36
N VAL A 120 -9.01 -12.79 -5.66
CA VAL A 120 -8.41 -12.74 -7.00
C VAL A 120 -7.73 -14.08 -7.24
N ASN A 121 -8.23 -14.88 -8.20
CA ASN A 121 -7.66 -16.19 -8.56
C ASN A 121 -7.33 -17.11 -7.36
N GLY A 122 -8.17 -17.08 -6.32
CA GLY A 122 -7.98 -17.88 -5.10
C GLY A 122 -7.20 -17.20 -3.98
N THR A 123 -6.47 -16.11 -4.26
CA THR A 123 -5.88 -15.27 -3.22
C THR A 123 -6.94 -14.35 -2.64
N SER A 124 -7.18 -14.49 -1.33
CA SER A 124 -8.18 -13.70 -0.63
C SER A 124 -7.56 -12.58 0.19
N PHE A 125 -8.23 -11.42 0.22
CA PHE A 125 -7.89 -10.33 1.11
C PHE A 125 -9.15 -9.69 1.70
N THR A 126 -8.98 -9.00 2.83
CA THR A 126 -10.07 -8.29 3.51
C THR A 126 -9.66 -6.83 3.70
N THR A 127 -10.55 -5.90 3.41
CA THR A 127 -10.38 -4.49 3.76
C THR A 127 -10.58 -4.29 5.26
N SER A 128 -9.88 -3.32 5.83
CA SER A 128 -10.16 -2.80 7.17
C SER A 128 -11.50 -2.05 7.23
N GLY A 129 -11.90 -1.59 8.40
CA GLY A 129 -12.77 -0.43 8.52
C GLY A 129 -12.15 0.77 7.79
N ARG A 130 -12.95 1.80 7.54
CA ARG A 130 -12.44 3.03 6.91
C ARG A 130 -11.36 3.66 7.80
N HIS A 131 -10.21 3.94 7.23
CA HIS A 131 -9.12 4.63 7.91
C HIS A 131 -9.49 6.09 8.23
N VAL A 132 -8.86 6.65 9.26
CA VAL A 132 -8.97 8.05 9.61
C VAL A 132 -8.04 8.86 8.70
N HIS A 133 -8.57 9.21 7.54
CA HIS A 133 -7.86 9.93 6.49
C HIS A 133 -8.78 10.91 5.75
N GLN A 134 -8.22 11.80 4.92
CA GLN A 134 -8.96 12.86 4.23
C GLN A 134 -9.93 12.34 3.15
N VAL A 135 -9.61 11.19 2.58
CA VAL A 135 -10.35 10.53 1.49
C VAL A 135 -10.75 9.11 1.90
N GLU A 136 -11.58 8.47 1.11
CA GLU A 136 -11.97 7.08 1.36
C GLU A 136 -10.72 6.17 1.29
N THR A 137 -10.34 5.60 2.44
CA THR A 137 -9.06 4.88 2.61
C THR A 137 -9.27 3.58 3.36
N TYR A 138 -8.61 2.53 2.88
CA TYR A 138 -8.61 1.19 3.48
C TYR A 138 -7.20 0.66 3.65
N GLY A 139 -6.98 -0.08 4.74
CA GLY A 139 -5.89 -1.04 4.84
C GLY A 139 -6.35 -2.43 4.42
N PHE A 140 -5.43 -3.39 4.37
CA PHE A 140 -5.71 -4.73 3.86
C PHE A 140 -5.12 -5.81 4.76
N ARG A 141 -5.76 -6.98 4.75
CA ARG A 141 -5.24 -8.17 5.38
C ARG A 141 -5.36 -9.37 4.43
N PHE A 142 -4.24 -10.06 4.20
CA PHE A 142 -4.15 -11.29 3.41
C PHE A 142 -4.02 -12.48 4.37
N GLY A 143 -5.18 -12.97 4.84
CA GLY A 143 -5.26 -14.01 5.85
C GLY A 143 -4.57 -13.61 7.16
N ASP A 144 -3.78 -14.53 7.72
CA ASP A 144 -2.91 -14.31 8.88
C ASP A 144 -1.45 -13.99 8.48
N ARG A 145 -1.15 -13.98 7.18
CA ARG A 145 0.20 -13.81 6.66
C ARG A 145 0.63 -12.35 6.62
N LEU A 146 -0.19 -11.48 6.04
CA LEU A 146 0.15 -10.07 5.83
C LEU A 146 -0.97 -9.14 6.27
N GLY A 147 -0.66 -8.17 7.11
CA GLY A 147 -1.46 -6.99 7.41
C GLY A 147 -0.78 -5.75 6.82
N TRP A 148 -1.53 -4.92 6.11
CA TRP A 148 -1.00 -3.70 5.53
C TRP A 148 -1.82 -2.49 5.98
N ILE A 149 -1.22 -1.70 6.85
CA ILE A 149 -1.74 -0.41 7.31
C ILE A 149 -1.26 0.66 6.34
N THR A 150 -2.18 1.19 5.56
CA THR A 150 -1.97 2.30 4.63
C THR A 150 -2.13 3.64 5.35
N ASP A 151 -2.27 4.73 4.62
CA ASP A 151 -2.38 6.07 5.20
C ASP A 151 -3.56 6.20 6.16
N SER A 152 -3.28 6.64 7.38
CA SER A 152 -4.26 6.86 8.45
C SER A 152 -3.64 7.68 9.58
N ALA A 153 -4.45 8.44 10.32
CA ALA A 153 -4.12 8.74 11.71
C ALA A 153 -4.29 7.49 12.57
N TYR A 154 -3.67 7.47 13.76
CA TYR A 154 -3.92 6.40 14.72
C TYR A 154 -5.38 6.44 15.19
N TYR A 155 -6.00 5.26 15.32
CA TYR A 155 -7.29 5.06 15.97
C TYR A 155 -7.32 3.73 16.74
N ASP A 156 -8.14 3.65 17.77
CA ASP A 156 -8.25 2.42 18.58
C ASP A 156 -8.79 1.26 17.74
N GLY A 157 -8.08 0.13 17.79
CA GLY A 157 -8.42 -1.07 17.00
C GLY A 157 -7.68 -1.19 15.67
N ILE A 158 -6.89 -0.19 15.24
CA ILE A 158 -6.11 -0.29 13.99
C ILE A 158 -5.17 -1.49 14.00
N ALA A 159 -4.52 -1.76 15.12
CA ALA A 159 -3.61 -2.90 15.29
C ALA A 159 -4.35 -4.25 15.13
N GLU A 160 -5.54 -4.37 15.73
CA GLU A 160 -6.34 -5.60 15.67
C GLU A 160 -6.88 -5.88 14.29
N GLN A 161 -7.37 -4.85 13.59
CA GLN A 161 -7.91 -4.99 12.23
C GLN A 161 -6.87 -5.50 11.23
N HIS A 162 -5.58 -5.22 11.48
CA HIS A 162 -4.47 -5.57 10.58
C HIS A 162 -3.57 -6.66 11.15
N ARG A 163 -3.94 -7.26 12.30
CA ARG A 163 -3.12 -8.29 12.94
C ARG A 163 -2.80 -9.44 12.01
N ALA A 164 -1.49 -9.66 11.79
CA ALA A 164 -0.95 -10.72 10.95
C ALA A 164 0.48 -11.06 11.38
N LYS A 165 1.05 -12.13 10.83
CA LYS A 165 2.45 -12.54 11.09
C LYS A 165 3.44 -11.48 10.63
N VAL A 166 3.20 -10.89 9.48
CA VAL A 166 3.97 -9.76 8.94
C VAL A 166 3.05 -8.55 8.83
N MET A 167 3.50 -7.40 9.30
CA MET A 167 2.74 -6.15 9.19
C MET A 167 3.56 -5.10 8.45
N LEU A 168 3.00 -4.54 7.38
CA LEU A 168 3.53 -3.35 6.71
C LEU A 168 2.81 -2.13 7.26
N ILE A 169 3.57 -1.12 7.68
CA ILE A 169 3.03 0.07 8.35
C ILE A 169 3.54 1.32 7.64
N HIS A 170 2.62 2.09 7.06
CA HIS A 170 2.95 3.41 6.52
C HIS A 170 3.31 4.35 7.66
N THR A 171 4.51 4.94 7.58
CA THR A 171 5.05 5.76 8.67
C THR A 171 5.62 7.06 8.10
N ILE A 172 4.75 8.04 7.93
CA ILE A 172 5.08 9.31 7.27
C ILE A 172 5.77 10.28 8.22
N LEU A 173 5.33 10.33 9.48
CA LEU A 173 5.74 11.34 10.44
C LEU A 173 6.80 10.81 11.41
N LEU A 174 7.87 11.59 11.62
CA LEU A 174 8.86 11.29 12.67
C LEU A 174 8.24 11.49 14.06
N HIS A 175 7.47 12.56 14.24
CA HIS A 175 6.74 12.88 15.46
C HIS A 175 5.27 13.11 15.14
N CYS A 176 4.39 12.72 16.05
CA CYS A 176 2.95 12.84 15.85
C CYS A 176 2.51 14.29 15.69
N ARG A 177 1.62 14.51 14.74
CA ARG A 177 0.99 15.78 14.42
C ARG A 177 -0.51 15.60 14.26
N PRO A 178 -1.31 15.97 15.27
CA PRO A 178 -2.76 15.73 15.25
C PRO A 178 -3.49 16.34 14.06
N GLU A 179 -2.94 17.42 13.47
CA GLU A 179 -3.49 18.08 12.29
C GLU A 179 -3.24 17.35 10.98
N LEU A 180 -2.34 16.33 10.98
CA LEU A 180 -2.03 15.52 9.82
C LEU A 180 -2.51 14.08 10.06
N PRO A 181 -3.46 13.58 9.27
CA PRO A 181 -4.02 12.24 9.47
C PRO A 181 -3.10 11.14 8.94
N HIS A 182 -1.93 11.02 9.57
CA HIS A 182 -0.90 10.05 9.26
C HIS A 182 -0.25 9.50 10.53
N LEU A 183 0.16 8.23 10.50
CA LEU A 183 0.91 7.61 11.58
C LEU A 183 2.31 8.23 11.72
N CYS A 184 2.73 8.38 12.96
CA CYS A 184 4.08 8.73 13.37
C CYS A 184 4.84 7.49 13.89
N ILE A 185 6.12 7.66 14.26
CA ILE A 185 6.94 6.56 14.79
C ILE A 185 6.38 6.04 16.13
N GLU A 186 5.87 6.91 16.99
CA GLU A 186 5.26 6.55 18.26
C GLU A 186 3.99 5.71 18.06
N ASP A 187 3.17 6.04 17.05
CA ASP A 187 2.00 5.24 16.68
C ASP A 187 2.40 3.87 16.14
N ALA A 188 3.42 3.81 15.29
CA ALA A 188 3.94 2.54 14.78
C ALA A 188 4.45 1.65 15.93
N GLU A 189 5.15 2.20 16.92
CA GLU A 189 5.57 1.47 18.11
C GLU A 189 4.37 0.91 18.88
N ARG A 190 3.34 1.74 19.08
CA ARG A 190 2.10 1.32 19.75
C ARG A 190 1.43 0.17 19.01
N ILE A 191 1.28 0.28 17.68
CA ILE A 191 0.69 -0.76 16.84
C ILE A 191 1.48 -2.08 16.95
N VAL A 192 2.82 -2.02 16.89
CA VAL A 192 3.69 -3.20 17.00
C VAL A 192 3.50 -3.87 18.36
N ARG A 193 3.42 -3.12 19.46
CA ARG A 193 3.20 -3.66 20.81
C ARG A 193 1.82 -4.30 20.98
N GLU A 194 0.79 -3.73 20.38
CA GLU A 194 -0.59 -4.22 20.45
C GLU A 194 -0.81 -5.45 19.54
N ALA A 195 -0.33 -5.41 18.30
CA ALA A 195 -0.51 -6.48 17.32
C ALA A 195 0.42 -7.68 17.57
N LYS A 196 1.64 -7.44 18.05
CA LYS A 196 2.70 -8.44 18.26
C LYS A 196 2.95 -9.33 17.04
N PRO A 197 3.26 -8.74 15.86
CA PRO A 197 3.60 -9.53 14.69
C PRO A 197 4.94 -10.26 14.88
N ASN A 198 5.23 -11.25 14.03
CA ASN A 198 6.56 -11.83 13.95
C ASN A 198 7.55 -10.83 13.36
N LEU A 199 7.08 -10.01 12.40
CA LEU A 199 7.87 -8.97 11.75
C LEU A 199 6.97 -7.75 11.46
N ALA A 200 7.40 -6.57 11.87
CA ALA A 200 6.85 -5.30 11.41
C ALA A 200 7.82 -4.65 10.40
N VAL A 201 7.27 -4.10 9.32
CA VAL A 201 8.06 -3.40 8.29
C VAL A 201 7.51 -1.99 8.14
N LEU A 202 8.35 -1.01 8.46
CA LEU A 202 8.05 0.39 8.24
C LEU A 202 8.29 0.73 6.76
N THR A 203 7.39 1.48 6.17
CA THR A 203 7.49 1.94 4.78
C THR A 203 6.76 3.26 4.59
N HIS A 204 6.71 3.76 3.38
CA HIS A 204 5.97 4.98 3.01
C HIS A 204 6.45 6.21 3.81
N TYR A 205 7.76 6.46 3.73
CA TYR A 205 8.40 7.47 4.57
C TYR A 205 8.14 8.90 4.08
N GLY A 206 7.81 9.78 5.02
CA GLY A 206 7.92 11.21 4.79
C GLY A 206 9.38 11.69 4.90
N THR A 207 9.65 12.92 4.47
CA THR A 207 11.02 13.50 4.44
C THR A 207 11.67 13.56 5.82
N THR A 208 10.90 13.71 6.90
CA THR A 208 11.43 13.76 8.28
C THR A 208 11.92 12.39 8.74
N VAL A 209 11.15 11.33 8.48
CA VAL A 209 11.56 9.94 8.77
C VAL A 209 12.75 9.55 7.92
N TRP A 210 12.74 9.87 6.62
CA TRP A 210 13.83 9.58 5.70
C TRP A 210 15.16 10.18 6.18
N ARG A 211 15.15 11.46 6.59
CA ARG A 211 16.36 12.16 7.09
C ARG A 211 16.83 11.64 8.45
N ALA A 212 15.93 11.09 9.25
CA ALA A 212 16.25 10.54 10.56
C ALA A 212 16.76 9.09 10.50
N ASN A 213 17.06 8.56 9.33
CA ASN A 213 17.55 7.19 9.09
C ASN A 213 16.53 6.11 9.49
N PRO A 214 15.66 5.66 8.56
CA PRO A 214 14.65 4.65 8.83
C PRO A 214 15.20 3.35 9.42
N GLN A 215 16.42 2.93 9.02
CA GLN A 215 17.05 1.71 9.51
C GLN A 215 17.40 1.84 11.01
N GLN A 216 17.91 3.00 11.43
CA GLN A 216 18.20 3.26 12.84
C GLN A 216 16.91 3.33 13.65
N ILE A 217 15.85 3.94 13.10
CA ILE A 217 14.51 3.99 13.72
C ILE A 217 13.99 2.56 13.94
N ALA A 218 14.04 1.70 12.93
CA ALA A 218 13.58 0.32 13.01
C ALA A 218 14.38 -0.49 14.05
N ALA A 219 15.71 -0.34 14.09
CA ALA A 219 16.55 -0.98 15.10
C ALA A 219 16.18 -0.54 16.53
N ASN A 220 15.93 0.75 16.73
CA ASN A 220 15.50 1.30 18.01
C ASN A 220 14.12 0.76 18.42
N LEU A 221 13.19 0.63 17.47
CA LEU A 221 11.87 0.04 17.73
C LEU A 221 11.99 -1.44 18.10
N THR A 222 12.83 -2.22 17.40
CA THR A 222 13.11 -3.61 17.76
C THR A 222 13.58 -3.72 19.21
N GLN A 223 14.56 -2.89 19.60
CA GLN A 223 15.09 -2.89 20.98
C GLN A 223 14.00 -2.54 22.01
N ARG A 224 13.15 -1.55 21.72
CA ARG A 224 12.12 -1.09 22.67
C ARG A 224 10.92 -2.03 22.76
N THR A 225 10.55 -2.68 21.66
CA THR A 225 9.35 -3.55 21.62
C THR A 225 9.65 -5.01 21.90
N GLY A 226 10.89 -5.46 21.64
CA GLY A 226 11.27 -6.88 21.64
C GLY A 226 10.73 -7.66 20.43
N ILE A 227 10.18 -6.96 19.44
CA ILE A 227 9.63 -7.53 18.20
C ILE A 227 10.50 -7.07 17.05
N GLU A 228 10.78 -7.95 16.09
CA GLU A 228 11.57 -7.57 14.93
C GLU A 228 10.88 -6.48 14.11
N VAL A 229 11.54 -5.34 13.95
CA VAL A 229 11.10 -4.22 13.10
C VAL A 229 12.17 -3.97 12.06
N ARG A 230 11.77 -3.93 10.79
CA ARG A 230 12.65 -3.57 9.67
C ARG A 230 12.17 -2.28 9.02
N ALA A 231 13.10 -1.55 8.44
CA ALA A 231 12.78 -0.46 7.53
C ALA A 231 12.85 -0.98 6.09
N ALA A 232 11.78 -0.77 5.33
CA ALA A 232 11.77 -1.14 3.92
C ALA A 232 12.78 -0.30 3.11
N THR A 233 13.30 -0.90 2.06
CA THR A 233 14.07 -0.23 1.01
C THR A 233 13.40 -0.45 -0.34
N ASP A 234 13.67 0.44 -1.29
CA ASP A 234 13.12 0.30 -2.64
C ASP A 234 13.49 -1.06 -3.25
N GLY A 235 12.50 -1.83 -3.63
CA GLY A 235 12.66 -3.17 -4.18
C GLY A 235 12.92 -4.29 -3.16
N MET A 236 12.78 -4.03 -1.86
CA MET A 236 12.84 -5.08 -0.84
C MET A 236 11.82 -6.18 -1.14
N THR A 237 12.24 -7.43 -1.00
CA THR A 237 11.39 -8.61 -1.12
C THR A 237 11.25 -9.29 0.24
N LEU A 238 10.06 -9.79 0.54
CA LEU A 238 9.74 -10.56 1.74
C LEU A 238 9.03 -11.84 1.33
N GLU A 239 9.42 -12.95 1.92
CA GLU A 239 8.66 -14.19 1.90
C GLU A 239 7.72 -14.23 3.12
N LEU A 240 6.46 -14.67 2.93
CA LEU A 240 5.38 -14.58 3.91
C LEU A 240 4.91 -15.97 4.39
#